data_8e295aa134c67d1ac5e3823783c0e7e0
#
_entry.id   8e295aa134c67d1ac5e3823783c0e7e0
#
_cell.length_a   1.000
_cell.length_b   1.000
_cell.length_c   1.000
_cell.angle_alpha   90.00
_cell.angle_beta   90.00
_cell.angle_gamma   90.00
#
_symmetry.space_group_name_H-M   'P 1'
#
loop_
_entity.id
_entity.type
_entity.pdbx_description
1 polymer ?
#
loop_
_entity_poly.entity_id
_entity_poly.type
_entity_poly.pdbx_seq_one_letter_code
_entity_poly.pdbx_strand_id
1 'polypeptide(L)'
;MSDPDDQIGRRRPPAEADLVAGSSGSQRSTAEQPKPHPAHQTNVAAHGAGRDVAIALLIGLAAGLLGLAPWLITGARLPLQNLWGTQVMPAQMPLALLPLNQYESTTLVALMVTGGASAGFAVRCWSPARRLLATWCAAVAVAAVQVASAAQAFTVLAGGLAPGQLSSLYLAGMLAGVAAAIAAGLVSLLLLAARSMALAALGVGLAAVPLASWLAAGVSAVAGIGNFPALLAMALRWLPAVLVGAALAWCGLRPKIRALVWLVDLGLLWVVPAIFSAVRSMLGTRVLAGDLQGMAALGKQVFTSALGPAGGAGPALVLALVIAVIGTVVREQNRKNQPRTGHPPT
;
A
#
# COMPACT_ATOMS: atom_id res chain seq x y z
N MET A 1 -76.14 14.96 16.64
CA MET A 1 -76.78 16.12 17.20
C MET A 1 -75.94 17.32 16.87
N SER A 2 -76.33 17.95 15.77
CA SER A 2 -76.38 19.36 15.43
C SER A 2 -75.01 20.05 15.14
N ASP A 3 -74.74 20.16 13.88
CA ASP A 3 -74.33 21.30 13.04
C ASP A 3 -75.11 22.58 13.45
N PRO A 4 -74.94 23.83 12.94
CA PRO A 4 -74.11 24.26 11.80
C PRO A 4 -73.62 25.74 11.88
N ASP A 5 -73.13 26.23 10.75
CA ASP A 5 -73.21 27.55 10.11
C ASP A 5 -72.44 28.75 10.73
N ASP A 6 -71.90 29.74 10.05
CA ASP A 6 -72.22 30.35 8.76
C ASP A 6 -71.11 31.32 8.40
N GLN A 7 -70.67 31.40 7.21
CA GLN A 7 -70.81 32.34 6.09
C GLN A 7 -70.25 33.76 6.19
N ILE A 8 -69.60 34.12 5.12
CA ILE A 8 -69.81 35.34 4.24
C ILE A 8 -68.93 36.59 4.45
N GLY A 9 -68.30 36.96 3.31
CA GLY A 9 -68.16 38.35 2.92
C GLY A 9 -66.88 38.73 2.23
N ARG A 10 -66.69 38.43 0.99
CA ARG A 10 -66.79 39.26 -0.24
C ARG A 10 -66.53 40.76 -0.04
N ARG A 11 -65.50 41.25 -0.76
CA ARG A 11 -65.67 42.26 -1.83
C ARG A 11 -64.33 42.70 -2.44
N ARG A 12 -64.29 42.66 -3.74
CA ARG A 12 -63.51 43.49 -4.71
C ARG A 12 -64.41 44.62 -5.19
N PRO A 13 -63.91 45.52 -6.08
CA PRO A 13 -62.85 46.52 -6.20
C PRO A 13 -63.44 47.95 -6.26
N PRO A 14 -62.96 49.04 -6.89
CA PRO A 14 -62.41 49.19 -8.24
C PRO A 14 -61.24 50.20 -8.40
N ALA A 15 -60.65 50.19 -9.48
CA ALA A 15 -60.07 50.91 -10.58
C ALA A 15 -60.02 52.46 -10.57
N GLU A 16 -59.09 52.92 -11.43
CA GLU A 16 -58.94 54.23 -12.07
C GLU A 16 -58.17 55.29 -11.29
N ALA A 17 -57.31 56.11 -11.85
CA ALA A 17 -56.88 56.41 -13.22
C ALA A 17 -55.66 57.33 -13.18
N ASP A 18 -54.89 57.25 -14.21
CA ASP A 18 -54.23 58.34 -15.00
C ASP A 18 -53.37 59.42 -14.34
N LEU A 19 -52.22 59.59 -14.91
CA LEU A 19 -51.69 60.66 -15.75
C LEU A 19 -50.20 61.03 -15.52
N VAL A 20 -49.43 60.75 -16.51
CA VAL A 20 -48.52 61.62 -17.29
C VAL A 20 -47.18 62.11 -16.75
N ALA A 21 -46.21 61.72 -17.52
CA ALA A 21 -45.03 62.45 -18.02
C ALA A 21 -43.79 62.59 -17.14
N GLY A 22 -42.67 62.18 -17.76
CA GLY A 22 -41.35 62.71 -17.41
C GLY A 22 -40.19 61.80 -17.78
N SER A 23 -39.88 61.80 -19.07
CA SER A 23 -38.61 61.45 -19.69
C SER A 23 -37.40 61.52 -18.77
N SER A 24 -36.58 60.48 -18.80
CA SER A 24 -35.15 60.66 -19.08
C SER A 24 -34.49 59.24 -19.16
N GLY A 25 -33.98 58.95 -20.30
CA GLY A 25 -33.27 57.71 -20.61
C GLY A 25 -32.02 57.59 -19.78
N SER A 26 -31.85 56.38 -19.26
CA SER A 26 -30.55 55.85 -18.99
C SER A 26 -30.53 54.42 -19.51
N GLN A 27 -30.11 54.30 -20.76
CA GLN A 27 -29.72 53.03 -21.34
C GLN A 27 -28.52 52.49 -20.49
N ARG A 28 -28.80 51.65 -19.50
CA ARG A 28 -27.77 50.76 -18.99
C ARG A 28 -27.47 49.76 -20.08
N SER A 29 -26.42 50.08 -20.85
CA SER A 29 -25.69 49.14 -21.68
C SER A 29 -25.31 47.94 -20.79
N THR A 30 -26.06 46.86 -20.90
CA THR A 30 -25.67 45.56 -20.37
C THR A 30 -24.47 45.14 -21.21
N ALA A 31 -23.27 45.45 -20.71
CA ALA A 31 -22.04 44.92 -21.28
C ALA A 31 -22.16 43.39 -21.15
N GLU A 32 -22.46 42.76 -22.26
CA GLU A 32 -22.41 41.31 -22.47
C GLU A 32 -20.97 40.87 -22.16
N GLN A 33 -20.76 40.33 -20.97
CA GLN A 33 -19.48 39.71 -20.63
C GLN A 33 -19.19 38.62 -21.67
N PRO A 34 -18.05 38.67 -22.36
CA PRO A 34 -17.70 37.64 -23.32
C PRO A 34 -17.68 36.29 -22.59
N LYS A 35 -18.56 35.36 -22.97
CA LYS A 35 -18.51 33.99 -22.53
C LYS A 35 -17.10 33.45 -22.82
N PRO A 36 -16.37 32.93 -21.83
CA PRO A 36 -15.04 32.40 -22.09
C PRO A 36 -15.11 31.28 -23.12
N HIS A 37 -14.32 31.42 -24.19
CA HIS A 37 -14.23 30.47 -25.29
C HIS A 37 -13.93 29.07 -24.75
N PRO A 38 -14.67 28.02 -25.21
CA PRO A 38 -14.48 26.64 -24.73
C PRO A 38 -13.06 26.06 -24.96
N ALA A 39 -12.31 26.62 -25.92
CA ALA A 39 -10.93 26.23 -26.22
C ALA A 39 -9.92 26.55 -25.09
N HIS A 40 -10.19 27.59 -24.26
CA HIS A 40 -9.26 27.94 -23.18
C HIS A 40 -9.44 27.04 -21.95
N GLN A 41 -10.65 26.52 -21.71
CA GLN A 41 -10.93 25.59 -20.61
C GLN A 41 -10.38 24.21 -20.89
N THR A 42 -10.33 23.74 -22.14
CA THR A 42 -9.77 22.45 -22.52
C THR A 42 -8.25 22.40 -22.36
N ASN A 43 -7.55 23.50 -22.64
CA ASN A 43 -6.08 23.55 -22.47
C ASN A 43 -5.64 23.55 -21.00
N VAL A 44 -6.33 24.26 -20.11
CA VAL A 44 -6.02 24.26 -18.67
C VAL A 44 -6.27 22.90 -18.03
N ALA A 45 -7.36 22.23 -18.43
CA ALA A 45 -7.68 20.87 -17.95
C ALA A 45 -6.69 19.80 -18.47
N ALA A 46 -6.16 19.97 -19.69
CA ALA A 46 -5.17 19.09 -20.27
C ALA A 46 -3.78 19.25 -19.62
N HIS A 47 -3.37 20.48 -19.33
CA HIS A 47 -2.10 20.74 -18.61
C HIS A 47 -2.12 20.18 -17.18
N GLY A 48 -3.24 20.29 -16.48
CA GLY A 48 -3.41 19.69 -15.15
C GLY A 48 -3.30 18.16 -15.15
N ALA A 49 -3.88 17.50 -16.16
CA ALA A 49 -3.82 16.05 -16.31
C ALA A 49 -2.40 15.54 -16.61
N GLY A 50 -1.67 16.21 -17.49
CA GLY A 50 -0.28 15.85 -17.82
C GLY A 50 0.64 15.95 -16.62
N ARG A 51 0.49 16.99 -15.79
CA ARG A 51 1.24 17.18 -14.57
C ARG A 51 0.94 16.06 -13.56
N ASP A 52 -0.33 15.71 -13.36
CA ASP A 52 -0.71 14.63 -12.45
C ASP A 52 -0.13 13.28 -12.89
N VAL A 53 -0.11 12.99 -14.18
CA VAL A 53 0.51 11.78 -14.74
C VAL A 53 2.02 11.78 -14.50
N ALA A 54 2.71 12.88 -14.79
CA ALA A 54 4.15 12.99 -14.60
C ALA A 54 4.55 12.81 -13.13
N ILE A 55 3.84 13.44 -12.20
CA ILE A 55 4.09 13.28 -10.75
C ILE A 55 3.82 11.85 -10.32
N ALA A 56 2.74 11.21 -10.78
CA ALA A 56 2.42 9.83 -10.44
C ALA A 56 3.49 8.84 -10.94
N LEU A 57 3.99 9.03 -12.15
CA LEU A 57 5.10 8.23 -12.70
C LEU A 57 6.37 8.42 -11.88
N LEU A 58 6.72 9.66 -11.51
CA LEU A 58 7.88 9.94 -10.66
C LEU A 58 7.74 9.30 -9.27
N ILE A 59 6.55 9.37 -8.65
CA ILE A 59 6.27 8.69 -7.38
C ILE A 59 6.49 7.19 -7.53
N GLY A 60 5.96 6.58 -8.60
CA GLY A 60 6.10 5.15 -8.84
C GLY A 60 7.55 4.74 -9.06
N LEU A 61 8.31 5.48 -9.89
CA LEU A 61 9.74 5.23 -10.11
C LEU A 61 10.54 5.36 -8.81
N ALA A 62 10.37 6.47 -8.09
CA ALA A 62 11.08 6.71 -6.83
C ALA A 62 10.75 5.65 -5.77
N ALA A 63 9.48 5.25 -5.65
CA ALA A 63 9.06 4.21 -4.71
C ALA A 63 9.57 2.81 -5.11
N GLY A 64 9.58 2.49 -6.40
CA GLY A 64 10.17 1.26 -6.90
C GLY A 64 11.66 1.16 -6.56
N LEU A 65 12.42 2.23 -6.80
CA LEU A 65 13.85 2.33 -6.45
C LEU A 65 14.06 2.30 -4.93
N LEU A 66 13.23 3.00 -4.15
CA LEU A 66 13.25 2.96 -2.69
C LEU A 66 13.06 1.52 -2.18
N GLY A 67 12.14 0.77 -2.79
CA GLY A 67 11.94 -0.63 -2.45
C GLY A 67 13.22 -1.44 -2.58
N LEU A 68 14.01 -1.20 -3.61
CA LEU A 68 15.29 -1.88 -3.88
C LEU A 68 16.46 -1.35 -3.04
N ALA A 69 16.32 -0.22 -2.36
CA ALA A 69 17.41 0.50 -1.71
C ALA A 69 18.29 -0.37 -0.78
N PRO A 70 17.75 -1.20 0.14
CA PRO A 70 18.59 -2.03 1.00
C PRO A 70 19.53 -2.94 0.21
N TRP A 71 19.05 -3.53 -0.87
CA TRP A 71 19.83 -4.40 -1.73
C TRP A 71 20.88 -3.63 -2.53
N LEU A 72 20.53 -2.49 -3.10
CA LEU A 72 21.45 -1.64 -3.84
C LEU A 72 22.59 -1.11 -2.96
N ILE A 73 22.31 -0.78 -1.70
CA ILE A 73 23.33 -0.34 -0.72
C ILE A 73 24.36 -1.43 -0.43
N THR A 74 23.97 -2.72 -0.46
CA THR A 74 24.95 -3.83 -0.29
C THR A 74 25.86 -4.05 -1.50
N GLY A 75 25.69 -3.26 -2.57
CA GLY A 75 26.46 -3.39 -3.81
C GLY A 75 25.83 -4.31 -4.86
N ALA A 76 24.61 -4.78 -4.63
CA ALA A 76 23.78 -5.54 -5.58
C ALA A 76 24.49 -6.72 -6.27
N ARG A 77 25.36 -7.43 -5.55
CA ARG A 77 26.02 -8.65 -6.07
C ARG A 77 25.15 -9.85 -5.85
N LEU A 78 24.95 -10.66 -6.90
CA LEU A 78 24.16 -11.89 -6.79
C LEU A 78 24.72 -12.76 -5.64
N PRO A 79 23.89 -13.24 -4.70
CA PRO A 79 24.37 -14.13 -3.65
C PRO A 79 24.89 -15.45 -4.26
N LEU A 80 25.82 -16.10 -3.57
CA LEU A 80 26.35 -17.40 -4.00
C LEU A 80 25.21 -18.39 -4.25
N GLN A 81 25.29 -19.08 -5.39
CA GLN A 81 24.30 -20.04 -5.84
C GLN A 81 24.84 -21.47 -5.65
N ASN A 82 24.01 -22.38 -5.15
CA ASN A 82 24.40 -23.79 -5.01
C ASN A 82 24.53 -24.51 -6.36
N LEU A 83 23.84 -24.02 -7.39
CA LEU A 83 23.82 -24.61 -8.74
C LEU A 83 24.64 -23.77 -9.75
N TRP A 84 25.59 -22.94 -9.28
CA TRP A 84 26.44 -22.16 -10.15
C TRP A 84 27.39 -23.07 -10.94
N GLY A 85 27.56 -22.79 -12.24
CA GLY A 85 28.33 -23.63 -13.15
C GLY A 85 29.85 -23.63 -12.92
N THR A 86 30.36 -22.61 -12.22
CA THR A 86 31.79 -22.43 -11.94
C THR A 86 32.02 -22.11 -10.46
N GLN A 87 33.19 -22.46 -9.94
CA GLN A 87 33.59 -22.04 -8.58
C GLN A 87 34.01 -20.58 -8.61
N VAL A 88 33.33 -19.74 -7.87
CA VAL A 88 33.59 -18.30 -7.77
C VAL A 88 33.56 -17.83 -6.33
N MET A 89 34.34 -16.82 -6.01
CA MET A 89 34.32 -16.16 -4.71
C MET A 89 33.11 -15.21 -4.63
N PRO A 90 32.58 -14.91 -3.44
CA PRO A 90 31.44 -13.98 -3.28
C PRO A 90 31.69 -12.61 -3.94
N ALA A 91 32.91 -12.11 -3.89
CA ALA A 91 33.28 -10.84 -4.51
C ALA A 91 33.33 -10.87 -6.05
N GLN A 92 33.35 -12.05 -6.65
CA GLN A 92 33.41 -12.25 -8.11
C GLN A 92 32.01 -12.49 -8.71
N MET A 93 30.97 -12.63 -7.86
CA MET A 93 29.61 -12.80 -8.34
C MET A 93 29.15 -11.57 -9.12
N PRO A 94 28.42 -11.76 -10.23
CA PRO A 94 27.97 -10.68 -11.09
C PRO A 94 26.96 -9.77 -10.35
N LEU A 95 26.78 -8.55 -10.88
CA LEU A 95 25.78 -7.61 -10.39
C LEU A 95 24.38 -8.08 -10.81
N ALA A 96 23.46 -8.13 -9.85
CA ALA A 96 22.06 -8.44 -10.05
C ALA A 96 21.19 -7.49 -9.24
N LEU A 97 20.21 -6.87 -9.89
CA LEU A 97 19.34 -5.88 -9.25
C LEU A 97 18.36 -6.49 -8.23
N LEU A 98 18.25 -7.82 -8.20
CA LEU A 98 17.47 -8.55 -7.17
C LEU A 98 18.34 -9.63 -6.52
N PRO A 99 18.14 -9.89 -5.21
CA PRO A 99 18.81 -10.97 -4.49
C PRO A 99 18.18 -12.33 -4.82
N LEU A 100 18.37 -12.79 -6.08
CA LEU A 100 17.80 -14.06 -6.52
C LEU A 100 18.53 -15.23 -5.86
N ASN A 101 18.13 -15.56 -4.64
CA ASN A 101 18.63 -16.70 -3.89
C ASN A 101 17.51 -17.27 -3.02
N GLN A 102 17.51 -18.58 -2.85
CA GLN A 102 16.52 -19.26 -2.02
C GLN A 102 16.54 -18.79 -0.55
N TYR A 103 17.69 -18.37 -0.03
CA TYR A 103 17.85 -17.86 1.33
C TYR A 103 17.34 -16.42 1.50
N GLU A 104 17.24 -15.67 0.40
CA GLU A 104 16.83 -14.26 0.38
C GLU A 104 15.37 -14.05 -0.07
N SER A 105 14.58 -15.12 -0.14
CA SER A 105 13.20 -15.06 -0.62
C SER A 105 12.32 -14.09 0.17
N THR A 106 12.50 -14.00 1.48
CA THR A 106 11.75 -13.05 2.34
C THR A 106 12.22 -11.61 2.13
N THR A 107 13.51 -11.37 1.94
CA THR A 107 14.07 -10.07 1.57
C THR A 107 13.50 -9.62 0.23
N LEU A 108 13.44 -10.51 -0.77
CA LEU A 108 12.88 -10.22 -2.07
C LEU A 108 11.41 -9.75 -1.98
N VAL A 109 10.57 -10.47 -1.22
CA VAL A 109 9.19 -10.05 -0.97
C VAL A 109 9.15 -8.69 -0.27
N ALA A 110 10.03 -8.47 0.71
CA ALA A 110 10.10 -7.20 1.43
C ALA A 110 10.44 -6.02 0.50
N LEU A 111 11.40 -6.19 -0.43
CA LEU A 111 11.76 -5.18 -1.41
C LEU A 111 10.58 -4.81 -2.32
N MET A 112 9.90 -5.82 -2.89
CA MET A 112 8.78 -5.60 -3.82
C MET A 112 7.57 -4.97 -3.14
N VAL A 113 7.17 -5.52 -1.98
CA VAL A 113 5.98 -5.03 -1.27
C VAL A 113 6.20 -3.63 -0.70
N THR A 114 7.39 -3.32 -0.15
CA THR A 114 7.68 -1.99 0.38
C THR A 114 7.71 -0.95 -0.73
N GLY A 115 8.26 -1.25 -1.90
CA GLY A 115 8.22 -0.36 -3.05
C GLY A 115 6.78 -0.03 -3.48
N GLY A 116 5.93 -1.05 -3.62
CA GLY A 116 4.52 -0.87 -3.93
C GLY A 116 3.75 -0.09 -2.86
N ALA A 117 3.92 -0.47 -1.60
CA ALA A 117 3.28 0.18 -0.46
C ALA A 117 3.65 1.67 -0.35
N SER A 118 4.94 2.00 -0.54
CA SER A 118 5.43 3.39 -0.53
C SER A 118 4.79 4.23 -1.62
N ALA A 119 4.64 3.71 -2.83
CA ALA A 119 3.95 4.39 -3.92
C ALA A 119 2.47 4.61 -3.61
N GLY A 120 1.77 3.58 -3.11
CA GLY A 120 0.36 3.68 -2.73
C GLY A 120 0.13 4.70 -1.62
N PHE A 121 0.99 4.71 -0.62
CA PHE A 121 0.95 5.69 0.47
C PHE A 121 1.20 7.12 -0.04
N ALA A 122 2.21 7.32 -0.89
CA ALA A 122 2.52 8.62 -1.48
C ALA A 122 1.35 9.17 -2.32
N VAL A 123 0.72 8.35 -3.17
CA VAL A 123 -0.48 8.72 -3.94
C VAL A 123 -1.64 9.08 -3.00
N ARG A 124 -1.78 8.35 -1.88
CA ARG A 124 -2.81 8.66 -0.88
C ARG A 124 -2.60 10.00 -0.22
N CYS A 125 -1.37 10.32 0.19
CA CYS A 125 -1.02 11.60 0.82
C CYS A 125 -1.14 12.77 -0.14
N TRP A 126 -0.71 12.59 -1.39
CA TRP A 126 -0.80 13.64 -2.41
C TRP A 126 -2.25 13.95 -2.81
N SER A 127 -3.17 12.97 -2.77
CA SER A 127 -4.60 13.14 -3.09
C SER A 127 -4.89 13.87 -4.40
N PRO A 128 -4.39 13.39 -5.56
CA PRO A 128 -4.56 14.05 -6.84
C PRO A 128 -6.03 14.15 -7.27
N ALA A 129 -6.36 15.13 -8.11
CA ALA A 129 -7.72 15.32 -8.61
C ALA A 129 -8.22 14.08 -9.39
N ARG A 130 -7.36 13.50 -10.25
CA ARG A 130 -7.63 12.28 -11.02
C ARG A 130 -6.98 11.05 -10.37
N ARG A 131 -7.39 10.75 -9.13
CA ARG A 131 -6.75 9.72 -8.30
C ARG A 131 -6.62 8.36 -8.96
N LEU A 132 -7.64 7.89 -9.67
CA LEU A 132 -7.60 6.59 -10.35
C LEU A 132 -6.48 6.54 -11.40
N LEU A 133 -6.41 7.57 -12.25
CA LEU A 133 -5.37 7.68 -13.27
C LEU A 133 -3.97 7.74 -12.62
N ALA A 134 -3.79 8.57 -11.59
CA ALA A 134 -2.53 8.68 -10.87
C ALA A 134 -2.13 7.36 -10.21
N THR A 135 -3.09 6.61 -9.62
CA THR A 135 -2.82 5.30 -9.03
C THR A 135 -2.33 4.31 -10.08
N TRP A 136 -2.96 4.25 -11.24
CA TRP A 136 -2.52 3.35 -12.32
C TRP A 136 -1.18 3.77 -12.93
N CYS A 137 -0.93 5.07 -13.12
CA CYS A 137 0.39 5.55 -13.56
C CYS A 137 1.50 5.18 -12.57
N ALA A 138 1.27 5.37 -11.27
CA ALA A 138 2.21 4.96 -10.25
C ALA A 138 2.41 3.44 -10.23
N ALA A 139 1.34 2.65 -10.39
CA ALA A 139 1.41 1.20 -10.45
C ALA A 139 2.22 0.71 -11.65
N VAL A 140 2.01 1.29 -12.83
CA VAL A 140 2.78 0.98 -14.05
C VAL A 140 4.26 1.33 -13.84
N ALA A 141 4.57 2.46 -13.25
CA ALA A 141 5.95 2.86 -13.00
C ALA A 141 6.66 1.94 -11.98
N VAL A 142 5.99 1.57 -10.87
CA VAL A 142 6.52 0.58 -9.91
C VAL A 142 6.74 -0.77 -10.61
N ALA A 143 5.73 -1.24 -11.36
CA ALA A 143 5.82 -2.51 -12.09
C ALA A 143 6.98 -2.50 -13.09
N ALA A 144 7.19 -1.39 -13.82
CA ALA A 144 8.28 -1.25 -14.76
C ALA A 144 9.65 -1.39 -14.07
N VAL A 145 9.85 -0.73 -12.93
CA VAL A 145 11.10 -0.87 -12.14
C VAL A 145 11.29 -2.31 -11.67
N GLN A 146 10.25 -2.91 -11.09
CA GLN A 146 10.33 -4.26 -10.54
C GLN A 146 10.55 -5.32 -11.62
N VAL A 147 9.84 -5.23 -12.75
CA VAL A 147 9.99 -6.15 -13.88
C VAL A 147 11.35 -5.97 -14.57
N ALA A 148 11.81 -4.74 -14.77
CA ALA A 148 13.12 -4.49 -15.36
C ALA A 148 14.25 -5.05 -14.47
N SER A 149 14.15 -4.85 -13.14
CA SER A 149 15.10 -5.40 -12.18
C SER A 149 15.06 -6.93 -12.15
N ALA A 150 13.86 -7.52 -12.23
CA ALA A 150 13.69 -8.97 -12.32
C ALA A 150 14.30 -9.53 -13.61
N ALA A 151 13.99 -8.94 -14.76
CA ALA A 151 14.51 -9.37 -16.05
C ALA A 151 16.04 -9.35 -16.07
N GLN A 152 16.66 -8.27 -15.60
CA GLN A 152 18.12 -8.17 -15.50
C GLN A 152 18.69 -9.25 -14.55
N ALA A 153 18.12 -9.43 -13.36
CA ALA A 153 18.61 -10.41 -12.41
C ALA A 153 18.44 -11.86 -12.90
N PHE A 154 17.35 -12.17 -13.60
CA PHE A 154 17.12 -13.50 -14.19
C PHE A 154 18.05 -13.78 -15.37
N THR A 155 18.36 -12.80 -16.21
CA THR A 155 19.35 -13.00 -17.30
C THR A 155 20.73 -13.35 -16.71
N VAL A 156 21.14 -12.66 -15.64
CA VAL A 156 22.39 -12.94 -14.94
C VAL A 156 22.37 -14.32 -14.28
N LEU A 157 21.28 -14.66 -13.60
CA LEU A 157 21.14 -15.96 -12.92
C LEU A 157 21.14 -17.11 -13.93
N ALA A 158 20.37 -17.01 -15.01
CA ALA A 158 20.29 -18.05 -16.03
C ALA A 158 21.62 -18.28 -16.75
N GLY A 159 22.39 -17.20 -16.98
CA GLY A 159 23.71 -17.30 -17.60
C GLY A 159 24.79 -17.96 -16.73
N GLY A 160 24.59 -18.00 -15.41
CA GLY A 160 25.58 -18.56 -14.49
C GLY A 160 25.25 -19.95 -13.94
N LEU A 161 24.01 -20.42 -14.06
CA LEU A 161 23.60 -21.73 -13.57
C LEU A 161 24.17 -22.87 -14.44
N ALA A 162 24.60 -23.96 -13.79
CA ALA A 162 24.97 -25.19 -14.49
C ALA A 162 23.76 -25.76 -15.25
N PRO A 163 23.96 -26.28 -16.47
CA PRO A 163 22.87 -26.89 -17.24
C PRO A 163 22.31 -28.12 -16.53
N GLY A 164 20.99 -28.27 -16.48
CA GLY A 164 20.32 -29.41 -15.88
C GLY A 164 18.89 -29.15 -15.44
N GLN A 165 18.16 -30.21 -15.17
CA GLN A 165 16.74 -30.16 -14.78
C GLN A 165 16.52 -29.42 -13.44
N LEU A 166 17.45 -29.59 -12.48
CA LEU A 166 17.37 -28.89 -11.18
C LEU A 166 17.51 -27.37 -11.35
N SER A 167 18.38 -26.90 -12.23
CA SER A 167 18.55 -25.47 -12.52
C SER A 167 17.30 -24.88 -13.18
N SER A 168 16.65 -25.64 -14.09
CA SER A 168 15.39 -25.21 -14.71
C SER A 168 14.26 -25.12 -13.69
N LEU A 169 14.15 -26.10 -12.80
CA LEU A 169 13.15 -26.12 -11.72
C LEU A 169 13.39 -24.95 -10.74
N TYR A 170 14.66 -24.71 -10.38
CA TYR A 170 15.05 -23.61 -9.54
C TYR A 170 14.69 -22.25 -10.15
N LEU A 171 15.01 -22.04 -11.43
CA LEU A 171 14.62 -20.81 -12.16
C LEU A 171 13.12 -20.61 -12.19
N ALA A 172 12.34 -21.67 -12.49
CA ALA A 172 10.89 -21.60 -12.52
C ALA A 172 10.29 -21.25 -11.16
N GLY A 173 10.80 -21.88 -10.09
CA GLY A 173 10.39 -21.56 -8.72
C GLY A 173 10.71 -20.12 -8.30
N MET A 174 11.91 -19.65 -8.62
CA MET A 174 12.31 -18.27 -8.36
C MET A 174 11.45 -17.27 -9.16
N LEU A 175 11.16 -17.57 -10.43
CA LEU A 175 10.31 -16.72 -11.26
C LEU A 175 8.88 -16.62 -10.68
N ALA A 176 8.30 -17.75 -10.28
CA ALA A 176 6.99 -17.77 -9.62
C ALA A 176 6.99 -16.95 -8.31
N GLY A 177 8.05 -17.08 -7.50
CA GLY A 177 8.22 -16.32 -6.26
C GLY A 177 8.32 -14.80 -6.51
N VAL A 178 9.12 -14.39 -7.50
CA VAL A 178 9.26 -12.97 -7.88
C VAL A 178 7.93 -12.43 -8.44
N ALA A 179 7.25 -13.16 -9.31
CA ALA A 179 5.96 -12.76 -9.85
C ALA A 179 4.91 -12.57 -8.72
N ALA A 180 4.86 -13.49 -7.77
CA ALA A 180 4.00 -13.38 -6.60
C ALA A 180 4.37 -12.17 -5.72
N ALA A 181 5.65 -11.87 -5.52
CA ALA A 181 6.12 -10.72 -4.77
C ALA A 181 5.76 -9.39 -5.44
N ILE A 182 5.92 -9.30 -6.78
CA ILE A 182 5.49 -8.13 -7.56
C ILE A 182 3.97 -7.94 -7.46
N ALA A 183 3.19 -9.02 -7.60
CA ALA A 183 1.74 -8.97 -7.46
C ALA A 183 1.33 -8.49 -6.06
N ALA A 184 1.96 -8.99 -4.99
CA ALA A 184 1.73 -8.54 -3.62
C ALA A 184 2.08 -7.05 -3.43
N GLY A 185 3.17 -6.58 -4.05
CA GLY A 185 3.56 -5.16 -4.07
C GLY A 185 2.51 -4.28 -4.75
N LEU A 186 2.02 -4.69 -5.92
CA LEU A 186 0.97 -3.96 -6.64
C LEU A 186 -0.36 -3.97 -5.89
N VAL A 187 -0.76 -5.10 -5.28
CA VAL A 187 -1.95 -5.17 -4.41
C VAL A 187 -1.81 -4.21 -3.23
N SER A 188 -0.65 -4.19 -2.56
CA SER A 188 -0.38 -3.24 -1.46
C SER A 188 -0.51 -1.79 -1.92
N LEU A 189 0.02 -1.45 -3.11
CA LEU A 189 -0.11 -0.14 -3.72
C LEU A 189 -1.59 0.24 -3.91
N LEU A 190 -2.36 -0.63 -4.56
CA LEU A 190 -3.77 -0.38 -4.87
C LEU A 190 -4.62 -0.21 -3.60
N LEU A 191 -4.38 -1.05 -2.60
CA LEU A 191 -5.06 -0.98 -1.31
C LEU A 191 -4.73 0.32 -0.57
N LEU A 192 -3.45 0.70 -0.47
CA LEU A 192 -3.02 1.93 0.20
C LEU A 192 -3.47 3.18 -0.55
N ALA A 193 -3.45 3.17 -1.89
CA ALA A 193 -3.94 4.26 -2.70
C ALA A 193 -5.47 4.40 -2.67
N ALA A 194 -6.24 3.43 -2.22
CA ALA A 194 -7.70 3.46 -2.19
C ALA A 194 -8.25 4.60 -1.31
N ARG A 195 -9.42 5.17 -1.67
CA ARG A 195 -10.10 6.20 -0.86
C ARG A 195 -10.63 5.64 0.46
N SER A 196 -11.04 4.38 0.45
CA SER A 196 -11.59 3.70 1.63
C SER A 196 -10.53 3.54 2.72
N MET A 197 -10.86 3.92 3.94
CA MET A 197 -10.00 3.69 5.11
C MET A 197 -9.84 2.19 5.39
N ALA A 198 -10.88 1.41 5.11
CA ALA A 198 -10.87 -0.04 5.28
C ALA A 198 -9.84 -0.71 4.35
N LEU A 199 -9.86 -0.36 3.05
CA LEU A 199 -8.89 -0.88 2.09
C LEU A 199 -7.46 -0.43 2.42
N ALA A 200 -7.29 0.82 2.85
CA ALA A 200 -5.97 1.30 3.24
C ALA A 200 -5.43 0.59 4.50
N ALA A 201 -6.29 0.27 5.47
CA ALA A 201 -5.89 -0.53 6.62
C ALA A 201 -5.41 -1.92 6.19
N LEU A 202 -6.15 -2.60 5.30
CA LEU A 202 -5.71 -3.88 4.70
C LEU A 202 -4.37 -3.76 3.97
N GLY A 203 -4.14 -2.63 3.28
CA GLY A 203 -2.85 -2.35 2.66
C GLY A 203 -1.71 -2.22 3.66
N VAL A 204 -1.96 -1.59 4.83
CA VAL A 204 -1.00 -1.54 5.92
C VAL A 204 -0.77 -2.93 6.51
N GLY A 205 -1.82 -3.72 6.75
CA GLY A 205 -1.73 -5.09 7.26
C GLY A 205 -0.85 -5.98 6.38
N LEU A 206 -1.05 -5.89 5.05
CA LEU A 206 -0.27 -6.66 4.08
C LEU A 206 1.21 -6.21 4.04
N ALA A 207 1.47 -4.89 4.17
CA ALA A 207 2.81 -4.33 4.07
C ALA A 207 3.60 -4.34 5.40
N ALA A 208 2.96 -4.50 6.55
CA ALA A 208 3.57 -4.29 7.86
C ALA A 208 4.77 -5.21 8.13
N VAL A 209 4.63 -6.52 7.87
CA VAL A 209 5.72 -7.50 8.05
C VAL A 209 6.82 -7.32 7.00
N PRO A 210 6.52 -7.20 5.68
CA PRO A 210 7.50 -6.85 4.67
C PRO A 210 8.28 -5.56 4.97
N LEU A 211 7.61 -4.51 5.41
CA LEU A 211 8.26 -3.24 5.76
C LEU A 211 9.25 -3.39 6.93
N ALA A 212 8.89 -4.14 7.97
CA ALA A 212 9.82 -4.42 9.07
C ALA A 212 11.05 -5.21 8.59
N SER A 213 10.84 -6.19 7.70
CA SER A 213 11.92 -6.97 7.08
C SER A 213 12.79 -6.10 6.18
N TRP A 214 12.19 -5.18 5.42
CA TRP A 214 12.89 -4.20 4.57
C TRP A 214 13.77 -3.27 5.40
N LEU A 215 13.24 -2.74 6.52
CA LEU A 215 14.02 -1.92 7.45
C LEU A 215 15.17 -2.70 8.08
N ALA A 216 14.93 -3.95 8.48
CA ALA A 216 15.98 -4.81 9.03
C ALA A 216 17.08 -5.05 7.99
N ALA A 217 16.73 -5.31 6.73
CA ALA A 217 17.70 -5.45 5.64
C ALA A 217 18.49 -4.16 5.41
N GLY A 218 17.83 -2.99 5.43
CA GLY A 218 18.47 -1.68 5.30
C GLY A 218 19.46 -1.39 6.43
N VAL A 219 19.09 -1.68 7.66
CA VAL A 219 19.99 -1.53 8.81
C VAL A 219 21.19 -2.46 8.68
N SER A 220 20.97 -3.72 8.33
CA SER A 220 22.05 -4.68 8.12
C SER A 220 23.01 -4.27 6.98
N ALA A 221 22.46 -3.66 5.93
CA ALA A 221 23.25 -3.15 4.80
C ALA A 221 24.19 -2.01 5.21
N VAL A 222 23.75 -1.15 6.14
CA VAL A 222 24.54 0.01 6.60
C VAL A 222 25.46 -0.34 7.76
N ALA A 223 24.96 -1.08 8.76
CA ALA A 223 25.71 -1.40 9.98
C ALA A 223 26.72 -2.54 9.77
N GLY A 224 26.56 -3.35 8.73
CA GLY A 224 27.35 -4.55 8.48
C GLY A 224 26.84 -5.78 9.24
N ILE A 225 27.25 -6.95 8.76
CA ILE A 225 26.85 -8.24 9.36
C ILE A 225 27.47 -8.36 10.76
N GLY A 226 26.63 -8.60 11.76
CA GLY A 226 27.07 -8.75 13.16
C GLY A 226 26.96 -7.49 14.03
N ASN A 227 26.79 -6.30 13.44
CA ASN A 227 26.67 -5.04 14.18
C ASN A 227 25.23 -4.53 14.31
N PHE A 228 24.25 -5.42 14.26
CA PHE A 228 22.84 -5.03 14.35
C PHE A 228 22.50 -4.55 15.79
N PRO A 229 22.06 -3.29 15.99
CA PRO A 229 21.77 -2.78 17.33
C PRO A 229 20.61 -3.53 17.98
N ALA A 230 20.81 -4.07 19.20
CA ALA A 230 19.82 -4.89 19.90
C ALA A 230 18.49 -4.16 20.14
N LEU A 231 18.54 -2.87 20.49
CA LEU A 231 17.34 -2.04 20.67
C LEU A 231 16.53 -1.90 19.38
N LEU A 232 17.23 -1.76 18.26
CA LEU A 232 16.57 -1.64 16.95
C LEU A 232 15.96 -2.98 16.51
N ALA A 233 16.66 -4.11 16.77
CA ALA A 233 16.10 -5.44 16.55
C ALA A 233 14.79 -5.64 17.32
N MET A 234 14.77 -5.21 18.59
CA MET A 234 13.59 -5.24 19.43
C MET A 234 12.48 -4.34 18.89
N ALA A 235 12.78 -3.11 18.51
CA ALA A 235 11.82 -2.18 17.92
C ALA A 235 11.21 -2.73 16.62
N LEU A 236 12.02 -3.25 15.71
CA LEU A 236 11.57 -3.82 14.44
C LEU A 236 10.72 -5.08 14.62
N ARG A 237 10.97 -5.87 15.66
CA ARG A 237 10.14 -7.03 16.02
C ARG A 237 8.69 -6.61 16.31
N TRP A 238 8.49 -5.47 16.99
CA TRP A 238 7.16 -4.98 17.37
C TRP A 238 6.51 -4.07 16.34
N LEU A 239 7.28 -3.56 15.38
CA LEU A 239 6.83 -2.61 14.37
C LEU A 239 5.58 -3.09 13.60
N PRO A 240 5.47 -4.34 13.11
CA PRO A 240 4.28 -4.80 12.43
C PRO A 240 3.02 -4.70 13.30
N ALA A 241 3.12 -5.08 14.58
CA ALA A 241 2.01 -5.00 15.53
C ALA A 241 1.56 -3.55 15.77
N VAL A 242 2.51 -2.63 15.89
CA VAL A 242 2.23 -1.18 16.07
C VAL A 242 1.55 -0.61 14.82
N LEU A 243 2.05 -0.93 13.62
CA LEU A 243 1.48 -0.46 12.36
C LEU A 243 0.07 -0.97 12.14
N VAL A 244 -0.16 -2.27 12.35
CA VAL A 244 -1.48 -2.88 12.23
C VAL A 244 -2.43 -2.30 13.27
N GLY A 245 -2.01 -2.22 14.55
CA GLY A 245 -2.80 -1.63 15.61
C GLY A 245 -3.22 -0.18 15.33
N ALA A 246 -2.27 0.65 14.85
CA ALA A 246 -2.54 2.04 14.45
C ALA A 246 -3.49 2.13 13.26
N ALA A 247 -3.33 1.27 12.25
CA ALA A 247 -4.22 1.23 11.07
C ALA A 247 -5.64 0.83 11.46
N LEU A 248 -5.80 -0.15 12.35
CA LEU A 248 -7.10 -0.58 12.87
C LEU A 248 -7.76 0.51 13.73
N ALA A 249 -6.99 1.19 14.60
CA ALA A 249 -7.46 2.35 15.35
C ALA A 249 -7.97 3.47 14.43
N TRP A 250 -7.22 3.71 13.34
CA TRP A 250 -7.61 4.69 12.33
C TRP A 250 -8.84 4.27 11.53
N CYS A 251 -8.97 2.98 11.19
CA CYS A 251 -10.13 2.43 10.52
C CYS A 251 -11.40 2.52 11.39
N GLY A 252 -11.28 2.18 12.69
CA GLY A 252 -12.40 2.07 13.62
C GLY A 252 -13.27 0.84 13.38
N LEU A 253 -14.29 0.59 14.25
CA LEU A 253 -15.14 -0.61 14.19
C LEU A 253 -16.48 -0.39 13.47
N ARG A 254 -16.89 0.86 13.24
CA ARG A 254 -18.20 1.17 12.61
C ARG A 254 -18.03 1.63 11.17
N PRO A 255 -18.78 1.13 10.20
CA PRO A 255 -19.87 0.11 10.25
C PRO A 255 -19.33 -1.33 10.43
N LYS A 256 -20.22 -2.32 10.65
CA LYS A 256 -19.87 -3.73 10.95
C LYS A 256 -18.89 -4.38 9.96
N ILE A 257 -18.90 -3.96 8.68
CA ILE A 257 -17.96 -4.44 7.65
C ILE A 257 -16.48 -4.18 8.04
N ARG A 258 -16.20 -3.17 8.87
CA ARG A 258 -14.85 -2.88 9.33
C ARG A 258 -14.33 -3.90 10.36
N ALA A 259 -15.24 -4.63 11.03
CA ALA A 259 -14.86 -5.75 11.88
C ALA A 259 -14.18 -6.87 11.07
N LEU A 260 -14.60 -7.07 9.81
CA LEU A 260 -13.93 -8.00 8.90
C LEU A 260 -12.49 -7.54 8.57
N VAL A 261 -12.28 -6.23 8.40
CA VAL A 261 -10.92 -5.68 8.20
C VAL A 261 -10.04 -5.96 9.41
N TRP A 262 -10.58 -5.80 10.63
CA TRP A 262 -9.86 -6.16 11.86
C TRP A 262 -9.45 -7.63 11.87
N LEU A 263 -10.39 -8.51 11.53
CA LEU A 263 -10.12 -9.95 11.48
C LEU A 263 -9.05 -10.29 10.44
N VAL A 264 -9.14 -9.70 9.24
CA VAL A 264 -8.18 -9.95 8.17
C VAL A 264 -6.80 -9.40 8.52
N ASP A 265 -6.69 -8.18 9.03
CA ASP A 265 -5.40 -7.56 9.38
C ASP A 265 -4.70 -8.30 10.55
N LEU A 266 -5.46 -8.69 11.57
CA LEU A 266 -4.92 -9.54 12.64
C LEU A 266 -4.54 -10.92 12.12
N GLY A 267 -5.33 -11.48 11.20
CA GLY A 267 -4.99 -12.71 10.48
C GLY A 267 -3.71 -12.58 9.66
N LEU A 268 -3.51 -11.48 8.94
CA LEU A 268 -2.28 -11.20 8.21
C LEU A 268 -1.08 -11.09 9.15
N LEU A 269 -1.23 -10.37 10.26
CA LEU A 269 -0.18 -10.25 11.28
C LEU A 269 0.22 -11.60 11.88
N TRP A 270 -0.69 -12.57 11.94
CA TRP A 270 -0.45 -13.92 12.43
C TRP A 270 0.15 -14.82 11.34
N VAL A 271 -0.45 -14.83 10.14
CA VAL A 271 -0.16 -15.80 9.08
C VAL A 271 1.10 -15.42 8.28
N VAL A 272 1.33 -14.12 7.99
CA VAL A 272 2.46 -13.70 7.16
C VAL A 272 3.83 -14.05 7.76
N PRO A 273 4.11 -13.83 9.07
CA PRO A 273 5.35 -14.28 9.68
C PRO A 273 5.51 -15.81 9.66
N ALA A 274 4.42 -16.56 9.81
CA ALA A 274 4.43 -18.02 9.74
C ALA A 274 4.79 -18.50 8.32
N ILE A 275 4.23 -17.88 7.28
CA ILE A 275 4.61 -18.13 5.88
C ILE A 275 6.09 -17.83 5.67
N PHE A 276 6.59 -16.67 6.12
CA PHE A 276 8.00 -16.31 5.99
C PHE A 276 8.91 -17.32 6.66
N SER A 277 8.57 -17.79 7.87
CA SER A 277 9.32 -18.82 8.59
C SER A 277 9.31 -20.16 7.85
N ALA A 278 8.15 -20.59 7.35
CA ALA A 278 8.00 -21.82 6.60
C ALA A 278 8.81 -21.80 5.30
N VAL A 279 8.71 -20.70 4.52
CA VAL A 279 9.44 -20.53 3.27
C VAL A 279 10.95 -20.53 3.51
N ARG A 280 11.44 -19.79 4.52
CA ARG A 280 12.87 -19.79 4.89
C ARG A 280 13.37 -21.17 5.28
N SER A 281 12.61 -21.91 6.07
CA SER A 281 13.00 -23.25 6.51
C SER A 281 12.98 -24.25 5.35
N MET A 282 11.93 -24.21 4.52
CA MET A 282 11.79 -25.08 3.35
C MET A 282 12.91 -24.84 2.33
N LEU A 283 13.19 -23.60 1.98
CA LEU A 283 14.20 -23.22 0.99
C LEU A 283 15.63 -23.25 1.57
N GLY A 284 15.79 -23.06 2.88
CA GLY A 284 17.07 -23.06 3.58
C GLY A 284 17.71 -24.44 3.76
N THR A 285 16.95 -25.51 3.60
CA THR A 285 17.43 -26.87 3.88
C THR A 285 18.13 -27.47 2.66
N ARG A 286 19.45 -27.68 2.75
CA ARG A 286 20.24 -28.33 1.68
C ARG A 286 20.01 -29.85 1.62
N VAL A 287 19.66 -30.46 2.74
CA VAL A 287 19.48 -31.92 2.86
C VAL A 287 18.30 -32.43 2.01
N LEU A 288 17.27 -31.60 1.85
CA LEU A 288 16.08 -31.92 1.05
C LEU A 288 16.14 -31.33 -0.36
N ALA A 289 17.30 -30.84 -0.81
CA ALA A 289 17.43 -30.25 -2.15
C ALA A 289 17.09 -31.28 -3.23
N GLY A 290 16.00 -31.06 -3.96
CA GLY A 290 15.47 -31.99 -4.99
C GLY A 290 14.34 -32.91 -4.50
N ASP A 291 14.11 -33.04 -3.20
CA ASP A 291 12.93 -33.74 -2.64
C ASP A 291 11.80 -32.74 -2.35
N LEU A 292 10.95 -32.50 -3.35
CA LEU A 292 9.82 -31.60 -3.24
C LEU A 292 8.81 -32.02 -2.16
N GLN A 293 8.67 -33.33 -1.94
CA GLN A 293 7.75 -33.86 -0.95
C GLN A 293 8.24 -33.64 0.48
N GLY A 294 9.52 -33.90 0.73
CA GLY A 294 10.18 -33.60 1.99
C GLY A 294 10.21 -32.11 2.30
N MET A 295 10.51 -31.27 1.30
CA MET A 295 10.47 -29.81 1.44
C MET A 295 9.06 -29.30 1.79
N ALA A 296 8.01 -29.81 1.14
CA ALA A 296 6.63 -29.43 1.44
C ALA A 296 6.20 -29.90 2.84
N ALA A 297 6.61 -31.11 3.25
CA ALA A 297 6.33 -31.64 4.59
C ALA A 297 6.99 -30.77 5.67
N LEU A 298 8.26 -30.39 5.50
CA LEU A 298 8.98 -29.48 6.40
C LEU A 298 8.30 -28.10 6.46
N GLY A 299 7.96 -27.54 5.30
CA GLY A 299 7.26 -26.26 5.22
C GLY A 299 5.93 -26.28 5.98
N LYS A 300 5.13 -27.34 5.79
CA LYS A 300 3.88 -27.55 6.52
C LYS A 300 4.12 -27.66 8.02
N GLN A 301 5.11 -28.43 8.46
CA GLN A 301 5.45 -28.58 9.87
C GLN A 301 5.83 -27.25 10.51
N VAL A 302 6.73 -26.48 9.89
CA VAL A 302 7.16 -25.18 10.41
C VAL A 302 5.99 -24.19 10.41
N PHE A 303 5.17 -24.17 9.36
CA PHE A 303 3.99 -23.31 9.27
C PHE A 303 2.99 -23.60 10.40
N THR A 304 2.64 -24.87 10.62
CA THR A 304 1.71 -25.26 11.68
C THR A 304 2.26 -24.96 13.07
N SER A 305 3.57 -25.19 13.29
CA SER A 305 4.24 -24.83 14.55
C SER A 305 4.25 -23.32 14.79
N ALA A 306 4.49 -22.52 13.74
CA ALA A 306 4.50 -21.06 13.84
C ALA A 306 3.10 -20.46 14.10
N LEU A 307 2.04 -21.12 13.63
CA LEU A 307 0.65 -20.76 13.95
C LEU A 307 0.21 -21.23 15.34
N GLY A 308 0.93 -22.17 15.94
CA GLY A 308 0.61 -22.70 17.25
C GLY A 308 0.92 -21.72 18.40
N PRO A 309 0.51 -22.06 19.64
CA PRO A 309 0.77 -21.21 20.82
C PRO A 309 2.26 -20.92 21.06
N ALA A 310 3.13 -21.85 20.69
CA ALA A 310 4.58 -21.69 20.79
C ALA A 310 5.20 -20.82 19.69
N GLY A 311 4.45 -20.46 18.64
CA GLY A 311 4.95 -19.70 17.47
C GLY A 311 5.24 -18.22 17.73
N GLY A 312 4.94 -17.71 18.94
CA GLY A 312 5.32 -16.35 19.37
C GLY A 312 4.52 -15.20 18.75
N ALA A 313 3.50 -15.47 17.95
CA ALA A 313 2.65 -14.43 17.36
C ALA A 313 1.65 -13.81 18.36
N GLY A 314 1.29 -14.54 19.41
CA GLY A 314 0.32 -14.11 20.42
C GLY A 314 0.60 -12.72 21.01
N PRO A 315 1.79 -12.44 21.54
CA PRO A 315 2.13 -11.12 22.08
C PRO A 315 1.98 -9.98 21.06
N ALA A 316 2.34 -10.21 19.78
CA ALA A 316 2.19 -9.22 18.72
C ALA A 316 0.71 -8.94 18.41
N LEU A 317 -0.13 -9.97 18.39
CA LEU A 317 -1.58 -9.84 18.21
C LEU A 317 -2.21 -9.06 19.37
N VAL A 318 -1.84 -9.38 20.61
CA VAL A 318 -2.32 -8.68 21.80
C VAL A 318 -1.92 -7.21 21.75
N LEU A 319 -0.67 -6.91 21.43
CA LEU A 319 -0.20 -5.52 21.30
C LEU A 319 -0.98 -4.76 20.22
N ALA A 320 -1.15 -5.34 19.04
CA ALA A 320 -1.91 -4.72 17.96
C ALA A 320 -3.37 -4.46 18.38
N LEU A 321 -4.01 -5.42 19.06
CA LEU A 321 -5.37 -5.30 19.54
C LEU A 321 -5.49 -4.20 20.62
N VAL A 322 -4.57 -4.14 21.58
CA VAL A 322 -4.54 -3.10 22.62
C VAL A 322 -4.42 -1.71 22.00
N ILE A 323 -3.47 -1.52 21.07
CA ILE A 323 -3.29 -0.24 20.36
C ILE A 323 -4.56 0.12 19.58
N ALA A 324 -5.16 -0.85 18.88
CA ALA A 324 -6.36 -0.64 18.09
C ALA A 324 -7.56 -0.22 18.96
N VAL A 325 -7.78 -0.88 20.08
CA VAL A 325 -8.87 -0.59 21.01
C VAL A 325 -8.68 0.78 21.67
N ILE A 326 -7.51 1.03 22.26
CA ILE A 326 -7.20 2.31 22.91
C ILE A 326 -7.35 3.45 21.91
N GLY A 327 -6.74 3.33 20.72
CA GLY A 327 -6.81 4.37 19.70
C GLY A 327 -8.23 4.64 19.21
N THR A 328 -9.06 3.59 19.09
CA THR A 328 -10.48 3.74 18.72
C THR A 328 -11.27 4.47 19.81
N VAL A 329 -11.08 4.13 21.09
CA VAL A 329 -11.74 4.77 22.23
C VAL A 329 -11.35 6.25 22.33
N VAL A 330 -10.05 6.57 22.28
CA VAL A 330 -9.55 7.95 22.31
C VAL A 330 -10.15 8.78 21.18
N ARG A 331 -10.17 8.24 19.97
CA ARG A 331 -10.78 8.92 18.82
C ARG A 331 -12.26 9.17 18.98
N GLU A 332 -12.99 8.25 19.58
CA GLU A 332 -14.43 8.39 19.81
C GLU A 332 -14.71 9.42 20.90
N GLN A 333 -13.90 9.48 21.97
CA GLN A 333 -13.96 10.49 23.00
C GLN A 333 -13.68 11.90 22.45
N ASN A 334 -12.60 12.06 21.69
CA ASN A 334 -12.24 13.34 21.07
C ASN A 334 -13.35 13.85 20.14
N ARG A 335 -14.05 12.95 19.43
CA ARG A 335 -15.18 13.31 18.58
C ARG A 335 -16.42 13.77 19.36
N LYS A 336 -16.62 13.23 20.57
CA LYS A 336 -17.71 13.67 21.46
C LYS A 336 -17.43 15.03 22.12
N ASN A 337 -16.15 15.32 22.37
CA ASN A 337 -15.71 16.55 23.04
C ASN A 337 -15.52 17.75 22.10
N GLN A 338 -15.63 17.57 20.78
CA GLN A 338 -15.64 18.71 19.85
C GLN A 338 -16.94 19.49 20.04
N PRO A 339 -16.85 20.82 20.40
CA PRO A 339 -18.04 21.66 20.51
C PRO A 339 -18.77 21.65 19.18
N ARG A 340 -20.08 21.33 19.20
CA ARG A 340 -20.96 21.60 18.09
C ARG A 340 -20.95 23.10 17.90
N THR A 341 -20.20 23.61 16.91
CA THR A 341 -20.32 24.99 16.45
C THR A 341 -21.75 25.15 15.97
N GLY A 342 -22.59 25.69 16.89
CA GLY A 342 -23.98 25.98 16.61
C GLY A 342 -24.03 27.02 15.50
N HIS A 343 -24.86 26.78 14.49
CA HIS A 343 -25.35 27.83 13.63
C HIS A 343 -26.00 28.90 14.51
N PRO A 344 -25.68 30.19 14.34
CA PRO A 344 -26.45 31.25 14.98
C PRO A 344 -27.90 31.17 14.42
N PRO A 345 -28.91 31.31 15.28
CA PRO A 345 -30.29 31.41 14.81
C PRO A 345 -30.41 32.70 13.99
N THR A 346 -30.88 32.56 12.77
CA THR A 346 -31.32 33.66 11.89
C THR A 346 -32.60 34.25 12.37
#